data_a2605179e0c9c756dbc7f7235cba569e
#
_entry.id   a2605179e0c9c756dbc7f7235cba569e
#
_cell.length_a   1.000
_cell.length_b   1.000
_cell.length_c   1.000
_cell.angle_alpha   90.00
_cell.angle_beta   90.00
_cell.angle_gamma   90.00
#
_symmetry.space_group_name_H-M   'P 1'
#
loop_
_entity.id
_entity.type
_entity.pdbx_description
1 polymer ?
#
loop_
_entity_poly.entity_id
_entity_poly.type
_entity_poly.pdbx_seq_one_letter_code
_entity_poly.pdbx_strand_id
1 'polypeptide(L)'
;IEEFTKDNLALALYGTVQTGNGGTVTDETVGGVTPANLPTIGDRYCLAHPKVSTLMVKDSAGTPTTLTLGTHYTADTDFGAIQFLDVTGLTAPFKASYAYGAVTEIGIFTQPLPERFLRLERLNTAQGNARVLVELYRVAFDPLKELALISNEYNKFELEGSLLADAT
;
A
#
# COMPACT_ATOMS: atom_id res chain seq x y z
N ILE A 1 15.56 -8.30 10.26
CA ILE A 1 14.18 -8.21 10.75
C ILE A 1 13.36 -9.27 10.03
N GLU A 2 12.71 -10.16 10.77
CA GLU A 2 11.94 -11.29 10.24
C GLU A 2 10.44 -11.01 10.17
N GLU A 3 9.96 -9.91 10.75
CA GLU A 3 8.56 -9.54 10.74
C GLU A 3 8.29 -8.34 9.82
N PHE A 4 7.39 -8.55 8.87
CA PHE A 4 6.94 -7.54 7.91
C PHE A 4 5.82 -6.68 8.51
N THR A 5 6.10 -6.02 9.64
CA THR A 5 5.13 -5.11 10.25
C THR A 5 5.19 -3.74 9.60
N LYS A 6 4.08 -3.00 9.67
CA LYS A 6 4.02 -1.61 9.17
C LYS A 6 5.09 -0.71 9.78
N ASP A 7 5.38 -0.90 11.08
CA ASP A 7 6.32 -0.06 11.82
C ASP A 7 7.77 -0.40 11.46
N ASN A 8 8.09 -1.69 11.28
CA ASN A 8 9.39 -2.13 10.79
C ASN A 8 9.65 -1.65 9.37
N LEU A 9 8.63 -1.72 8.52
CA LEU A 9 8.75 -1.24 7.15
C LEU A 9 8.89 0.29 7.08
N ALA A 10 8.15 1.02 7.91
CA ALA A 10 8.29 2.47 8.02
C ALA A 10 9.68 2.87 8.51
N LEU A 11 10.25 2.16 9.49
CA LEU A 11 11.63 2.39 9.94
C LEU A 11 12.64 2.15 8.81
N ALA A 12 12.50 1.03 8.10
CA ALA A 12 13.42 0.64 7.03
C ALA A 12 13.39 1.58 5.81
N LEU A 13 12.25 2.21 5.55
CA LEU A 13 12.02 3.09 4.40
C LEU A 13 11.97 4.59 4.78
N TYR A 14 12.37 4.94 5.99
CA TYR A 14 12.26 6.32 6.52
C TYR A 14 10.86 6.88 6.32
N GLY A 15 9.88 6.04 6.61
CA GLY A 15 8.50 6.30 6.29
C GLY A 15 7.66 6.74 7.48
N THR A 16 6.51 7.28 7.15
CA THR A 16 5.44 7.58 8.11
C THR A 16 4.27 6.65 7.87
N VAL A 17 3.81 5.98 8.93
CA VAL A 17 2.56 5.21 8.88
C VAL A 17 1.39 6.17 9.00
N GLN A 18 0.50 6.16 8.02
CA GLN A 18 -0.75 6.90 8.04
C GLN A 18 -1.92 5.94 7.91
N THR A 19 -2.98 6.16 8.68
CA THR A 19 -4.22 5.43 8.54
C THR A 19 -5.27 6.37 8.01
N GLY A 20 -5.68 6.13 6.76
CA GLY A 20 -6.79 6.83 6.14
C GLY A 20 -8.11 6.32 6.68
N ASN A 21 -9.07 7.21 6.84
CA ASN A 21 -10.44 6.83 7.19
C ASN A 21 -11.19 6.34 5.94
N GLY A 22 -12.15 5.44 6.14
CA GLY A 22 -13.12 5.11 5.11
C GLY A 22 -14.03 6.28 4.77
N GLY A 23 -14.68 6.21 3.63
CA GLY A 23 -15.59 7.25 3.15
C GLY A 23 -16.45 6.79 1.98
N THR A 24 -17.02 7.74 1.26
CA THR A 24 -17.82 7.51 0.06
C THR A 24 -17.33 8.40 -1.08
N VAL A 25 -17.39 7.86 -2.28
CA VAL A 25 -17.12 8.58 -3.52
C VAL A 25 -18.38 8.55 -4.37
N THR A 26 -18.69 9.67 -4.99
CA THR A 26 -19.84 9.79 -5.89
C THR A 26 -19.35 10.23 -7.26
N ASP A 27 -19.78 9.50 -8.29
CA ASP A 27 -19.55 9.81 -9.70
C ASP A 27 -18.07 9.99 -10.10
N GLU A 28 -17.17 9.17 -9.52
CA GLU A 28 -15.78 9.09 -9.99
C GLU A 28 -15.76 8.67 -11.46
N THR A 29 -15.02 9.38 -12.29
CA THR A 29 -14.88 9.04 -13.71
C THR A 29 -13.96 7.84 -13.87
N VAL A 30 -14.48 6.77 -14.46
CA VAL A 30 -13.75 5.55 -14.81
C VAL A 30 -13.45 5.55 -16.30
N GLY A 31 -12.18 5.42 -16.63
CA GLY A 31 -11.71 5.57 -18.01
C GLY A 31 -11.55 7.02 -18.43
N GLY A 32 -11.06 7.21 -19.65
CA GLY A 32 -10.87 8.55 -20.21
C GLY A 32 -12.16 9.17 -20.73
N VAL A 33 -12.14 10.48 -20.86
CA VAL A 33 -13.21 11.27 -21.47
C VAL A 33 -12.94 11.60 -22.95
N THR A 34 -11.76 11.28 -23.45
CA THR A 34 -11.37 11.49 -24.84
C THR A 34 -11.54 10.22 -25.66
N PRO A 35 -11.82 10.31 -26.98
CA PRO A 35 -11.98 9.13 -27.80
C PRO A 35 -10.82 8.12 -27.75
N ALA A 36 -9.59 8.61 -27.52
CA ALA A 36 -8.41 7.76 -27.44
C ALA A 36 -8.31 6.95 -26.11
N ASN A 37 -9.08 7.32 -25.09
CA ASN A 37 -9.00 6.74 -23.75
C ASN A 37 -10.36 6.22 -23.25
N LEU A 38 -11.33 6.02 -24.15
CA LEU A 38 -12.61 5.43 -23.76
C LEU A 38 -12.41 3.97 -23.37
N PRO A 39 -13.10 3.49 -22.33
CA PRO A 39 -13.03 2.11 -21.91
C PRO A 39 -13.47 1.15 -23.02
N THR A 40 -12.67 0.11 -23.21
CA THR A 40 -12.96 -1.01 -24.12
C THR A 40 -13.07 -2.31 -23.36
N ILE A 41 -13.59 -3.35 -24.03
CA ILE A 41 -13.70 -4.69 -23.44
C ILE A 41 -12.32 -5.19 -23.05
N GLY A 42 -12.19 -5.67 -21.81
CA GLY A 42 -10.95 -6.18 -21.22
C GLY A 42 -10.13 -5.13 -20.49
N ASP A 43 -10.38 -3.84 -20.66
CA ASP A 43 -9.68 -2.79 -19.94
C ASP A 43 -9.94 -2.85 -18.44
N ARG A 44 -8.88 -2.69 -17.67
CA ARG A 44 -8.94 -2.63 -16.22
C ARG A 44 -8.55 -1.24 -15.72
N TYR A 45 -9.42 -0.66 -14.91
CA TYR A 45 -9.23 0.66 -14.29
C TYR A 45 -9.19 0.53 -12.76
N CYS A 46 -8.25 1.21 -12.14
CA CYS A 46 -8.21 1.35 -10.70
C CYS A 46 -9.02 2.57 -10.27
N LEU A 47 -9.84 2.38 -9.25
CA LEU A 47 -10.55 3.44 -8.54
C LEU A 47 -9.57 4.18 -7.62
N ALA A 48 -9.93 5.37 -7.20
CA ALA A 48 -9.10 6.18 -6.31
C ALA A 48 -8.84 5.53 -4.95
N HIS A 49 -9.72 4.63 -4.50
CA HIS A 49 -9.61 3.98 -3.21
C HIS A 49 -9.76 2.45 -3.30
N PRO A 50 -8.97 1.67 -2.56
CA PRO A 50 -9.17 0.24 -2.35
C PRO A 50 -10.24 -0.04 -1.27
N LYS A 51 -10.49 -1.32 -0.97
CA LYS A 51 -11.51 -1.80 -0.02
C LYS A 51 -12.89 -1.24 -0.32
N VAL A 52 -13.27 -1.36 -1.56
CA VAL A 52 -14.54 -0.83 -2.10
C VAL A 52 -15.71 -1.70 -1.67
N SER A 53 -16.81 -1.07 -1.36
CA SER A 53 -18.11 -1.71 -1.10
C SER A 53 -19.23 -0.91 -1.75
N THR A 54 -20.39 -1.52 -1.92
CA THR A 54 -21.60 -0.87 -2.51
C THR A 54 -21.31 -0.21 -3.88
N LEU A 55 -20.40 -0.81 -4.67
CA LEU A 55 -20.04 -0.27 -5.97
C LEU A 55 -21.22 -0.24 -6.95
N MET A 56 -21.43 0.92 -7.52
CA MET A 56 -22.41 1.17 -8.59
C MET A 56 -21.71 1.88 -9.74
N VAL A 57 -21.81 1.35 -10.93
CA VAL A 57 -21.26 1.99 -12.13
C VAL A 57 -22.40 2.38 -13.07
N LYS A 58 -22.33 3.57 -13.61
CA LYS A 58 -23.32 4.11 -14.57
C LYS A 58 -22.63 4.64 -15.81
N ASP A 59 -23.35 4.64 -16.93
CA ASP A 59 -22.92 5.33 -18.12
C ASP A 59 -23.26 6.84 -18.06
N SER A 60 -22.84 7.61 -19.07
CA SER A 60 -23.07 9.05 -19.18
C SER A 60 -24.12 9.41 -20.25
N ALA A 61 -25.04 8.51 -20.54
CA ALA A 61 -26.16 8.81 -21.42
C ALA A 61 -27.08 9.91 -20.83
N GLY A 62 -27.90 10.55 -21.63
CA GLY A 62 -28.86 11.56 -21.16
C GLY A 62 -29.83 11.01 -20.08
N THR A 63 -30.14 9.72 -20.14
CA THR A 63 -30.72 8.94 -19.03
C THR A 63 -29.71 7.87 -18.67
N PRO A 64 -28.95 8.04 -17.57
CA PRO A 64 -27.87 7.13 -17.25
C PRO A 64 -28.34 5.70 -16.97
N THR A 65 -27.71 4.73 -17.59
CA THR A 65 -27.94 3.31 -17.40
C THR A 65 -27.00 2.77 -16.34
N THR A 66 -27.54 2.05 -15.34
CA THR A 66 -26.70 1.36 -14.35
C THR A 66 -26.14 0.07 -14.95
N LEU A 67 -24.83 -0.10 -14.92
CA LEU A 67 -24.14 -1.29 -15.40
C LEU A 67 -24.35 -2.45 -14.42
N THR A 68 -24.49 -3.66 -14.97
CA THR A 68 -24.70 -4.88 -14.18
C THR A 68 -23.37 -5.58 -13.95
N LEU A 69 -23.07 -5.86 -12.68
CA LEU A 69 -21.90 -6.65 -12.27
C LEU A 69 -22.03 -8.08 -12.86
N GLY A 70 -20.94 -8.61 -13.37
CA GLY A 70 -20.88 -9.92 -14.02
C GLY A 70 -21.33 -9.94 -15.47
N THR A 71 -22.02 -8.89 -15.95
CA THR A 71 -22.44 -8.75 -17.36
C THR A 71 -21.61 -7.68 -18.06
N HIS A 72 -21.62 -6.46 -17.52
CA HIS A 72 -20.92 -5.32 -18.11
C HIS A 72 -19.53 -5.13 -17.54
N TYR A 73 -19.32 -5.53 -16.30
CA TYR A 73 -18.02 -5.40 -15.62
C TYR A 73 -17.83 -6.43 -14.51
N THR A 74 -16.58 -6.70 -14.17
CA THR A 74 -16.18 -7.34 -12.90
C THR A 74 -15.49 -6.33 -12.02
N ALA A 75 -15.49 -6.59 -10.71
CA ALA A 75 -14.86 -5.72 -9.74
C ALA A 75 -13.97 -6.53 -8.78
N ASP A 76 -12.77 -6.01 -8.55
CA ASP A 76 -11.87 -6.42 -7.49
C ASP A 76 -12.04 -5.41 -6.36
N THR A 77 -12.87 -5.76 -5.38
CA THR A 77 -13.24 -4.86 -4.31
C THR A 77 -12.11 -4.59 -3.32
N ASP A 78 -11.19 -5.54 -3.15
CA ASP A 78 -10.06 -5.38 -2.24
C ASP A 78 -9.05 -4.36 -2.74
N PHE A 79 -8.74 -4.39 -4.03
CA PHE A 79 -7.82 -3.45 -4.67
C PHE A 79 -8.53 -2.26 -5.34
N GLY A 80 -9.86 -2.21 -5.32
CA GLY A 80 -10.61 -1.11 -5.92
C GLY A 80 -10.40 -1.04 -7.43
N ALA A 81 -10.61 -2.14 -8.15
CA ALA A 81 -10.45 -2.16 -9.60
C ALA A 81 -11.70 -2.67 -10.30
N ILE A 82 -11.95 -2.13 -11.48
CA ILE A 82 -13.04 -2.51 -12.37
C ILE A 82 -12.45 -2.99 -13.70
N GLN A 83 -12.93 -4.12 -14.20
CA GLN A 83 -12.61 -4.59 -15.53
C GLN A 83 -13.89 -4.68 -16.37
N PHE A 84 -13.91 -4.03 -17.52
CA PHE A 84 -15.07 -4.05 -18.42
C PHE A 84 -15.15 -5.34 -19.21
N LEU A 85 -16.33 -5.94 -19.23
CA LEU A 85 -16.66 -7.17 -19.98
C LEU A 85 -17.44 -6.88 -21.25
N ASP A 86 -18.40 -5.95 -21.17
CA ASP A 86 -19.20 -5.49 -22.30
C ASP A 86 -19.60 -4.02 -22.10
N VAL A 87 -19.31 -3.21 -23.08
CA VAL A 87 -19.64 -1.77 -23.11
C VAL A 87 -20.53 -1.43 -24.30
N THR A 88 -21.07 -2.45 -25.01
CA THR A 88 -21.86 -2.29 -26.19
C THR A 88 -23.17 -1.54 -25.89
N GLY A 89 -23.43 -0.48 -26.63
CA GLY A 89 -24.65 0.33 -26.46
C GLY A 89 -24.61 1.26 -25.23
N LEU A 90 -23.52 1.33 -24.51
CA LEU A 90 -23.33 2.20 -23.37
C LEU A 90 -22.55 3.48 -23.75
N THR A 91 -22.80 4.56 -23.06
CA THR A 91 -22.18 5.87 -23.34
C THR A 91 -21.11 6.19 -22.32
N ALA A 92 -19.86 6.23 -22.76
CA ALA A 92 -18.73 6.68 -21.93
C ALA A 92 -18.71 8.23 -21.81
N PRO A 93 -18.04 8.80 -20.77
CA PRO A 93 -17.29 8.11 -19.70
C PRO A 93 -18.21 7.42 -18.71
N PHE A 94 -17.70 6.38 -18.05
CA PHE A 94 -18.45 5.72 -16.98
C PHE A 94 -18.23 6.42 -15.65
N LYS A 95 -19.21 6.31 -14.76
CA LYS A 95 -19.21 6.93 -13.43
C LYS A 95 -19.38 5.87 -12.36
N ALA A 96 -18.42 5.81 -11.43
CA ALA A 96 -18.46 4.90 -10.30
C ALA A 96 -18.81 5.65 -9.01
N SER A 97 -19.76 5.09 -8.25
CA SER A 97 -20.10 5.55 -6.91
C SER A 97 -19.95 4.37 -5.97
N TYR A 98 -19.27 4.58 -4.83
CA TYR A 98 -18.95 3.50 -3.90
C TYR A 98 -18.62 4.02 -2.51
N ALA A 99 -18.66 3.12 -1.52
CA ALA A 99 -18.04 3.34 -0.22
C ALA A 99 -16.69 2.62 -0.19
N TYR A 100 -15.75 3.12 0.60
CA TYR A 100 -14.43 2.50 0.79
C TYR A 100 -14.05 2.44 2.26
N GLY A 101 -13.27 1.40 2.61
CA GLY A 101 -12.80 1.16 3.97
C GLY A 101 -11.52 1.91 4.31
N ALA A 102 -11.19 1.95 5.60
CA ALA A 102 -9.93 2.46 6.09
C ALA A 102 -8.74 1.65 5.55
N VAL A 103 -7.67 2.33 5.17
CA VAL A 103 -6.41 1.75 4.74
C VAL A 103 -5.24 2.30 5.53
N THR A 104 -4.20 1.49 5.69
CA THR A 104 -2.94 1.95 6.27
C THR A 104 -1.92 2.10 5.13
N GLU A 105 -1.36 3.27 5.03
CA GLU A 105 -0.36 3.63 4.02
C GLU A 105 0.97 3.95 4.70
N ILE A 106 2.06 3.67 4.00
CA ILE A 106 3.40 4.03 4.44
C ILE A 106 3.98 4.98 3.41
N GLY A 107 4.08 6.26 3.78
CA GLY A 107 4.79 7.24 2.97
C GLY A 107 6.29 6.97 3.04
N ILE A 108 6.91 6.69 1.92
CA ILE A 108 8.35 6.36 1.82
C ILE A 108 9.17 7.65 1.80
N PHE A 109 10.31 7.68 2.50
CA PHE A 109 11.23 8.84 2.60
C PHE A 109 10.56 10.13 3.09
N THR A 110 9.61 10.00 3.98
CA THR A 110 8.92 11.15 4.60
C THR A 110 9.58 11.61 5.91
N GLN A 111 10.51 10.82 6.44
CA GLN A 111 11.21 11.09 7.70
C GLN A 111 12.71 11.25 7.47
N PRO A 112 13.39 12.06 8.30
CA PRO A 112 14.85 12.11 8.31
C PRO A 112 15.44 10.79 8.80
N LEU A 113 16.76 10.66 8.64
CA LEU A 113 17.55 9.52 9.11
C LEU A 113 17.18 9.14 10.56
N PRO A 114 16.65 7.93 10.81
CA PRO A 114 16.26 7.53 12.15
C PRO A 114 17.48 7.13 12.99
N GLU A 115 17.68 7.81 14.09
CA GLU A 115 18.64 7.39 15.11
C GLU A 115 17.93 6.60 16.21
N ARG A 116 18.54 5.51 16.66
CA ARG A 116 17.97 4.63 17.67
C ARG A 116 19.01 4.23 18.72
N PHE A 117 18.54 4.02 19.93
CA PHE A 117 19.25 3.30 20.96
C PHE A 117 18.97 1.81 20.82
N LEU A 118 20.03 1.00 20.82
CA LEU A 118 19.91 -0.45 20.82
C LEU A 118 20.52 -1.04 22.08
N ARG A 119 19.78 -1.93 22.71
CA ARG A 119 20.25 -2.73 23.84
C ARG A 119 20.10 -4.21 23.52
N LEU A 120 21.20 -4.92 23.56
CA LEU A 120 21.26 -6.36 23.29
C LEU A 120 21.70 -7.10 24.55
N GLU A 121 20.87 -8.01 25.00
CA GLU A 121 21.14 -8.88 26.15
C GLU A 121 21.30 -10.31 25.65
N ARG A 122 22.42 -10.93 25.98
CA ARG A 122 22.70 -12.32 25.55
C ARG A 122 23.51 -13.06 26.58
N LEU A 123 23.48 -14.39 26.46
CA LEU A 123 24.36 -15.30 27.23
C LEU A 123 25.52 -15.73 26.34
N ASN A 124 26.74 -15.62 26.84
CA ASN A 124 27.92 -16.16 26.18
C ASN A 124 28.11 -17.62 26.59
N THR A 125 27.64 -18.54 25.76
CA THR A 125 27.72 -19.97 26.03
C THR A 125 29.15 -20.52 26.06
N ALA A 126 30.09 -19.86 25.35
CA ALA A 126 31.50 -20.23 25.35
C ALA A 126 32.22 -19.89 26.67
N GLN A 127 31.62 -19.05 27.51
CA GLN A 127 32.17 -18.63 28.82
C GLN A 127 31.20 -18.96 29.96
N GLY A 128 30.68 -20.19 29.99
CA GLY A 128 29.85 -20.65 31.11
C GLY A 128 28.53 -19.87 31.26
N ASN A 129 27.94 -19.45 30.18
CA ASN A 129 26.70 -18.64 30.16
C ASN A 129 26.86 -17.25 30.83
N ALA A 130 28.04 -16.65 30.76
CA ALA A 130 28.24 -15.28 31.22
C ALA A 130 27.26 -14.33 30.53
N ARG A 131 26.63 -13.45 31.28
CA ARG A 131 25.71 -12.45 30.76
C ARG A 131 26.49 -11.32 30.10
N VAL A 132 26.09 -11.00 28.87
CA VAL A 132 26.69 -9.90 28.10
C VAL A 132 25.58 -8.89 27.78
N LEU A 133 25.86 -7.63 28.14
CA LEU A 133 25.04 -6.48 27.82
C LEU A 133 25.81 -5.61 26.83
N VAL A 134 25.18 -5.31 25.68
CA VAL A 134 25.72 -4.35 24.72
C VAL A 134 24.73 -3.23 24.56
N GLU A 135 25.17 -2.00 24.78
CA GLU A 135 24.37 -0.79 24.62
C GLU A 135 25.02 0.09 23.53
N LEU A 136 24.23 0.41 22.53
CA LEU A 136 24.62 1.26 21.41
C LEU A 136 23.73 2.50 21.44
N TYR A 137 24.28 3.59 21.93
CA TYR A 137 23.51 4.80 22.25
C TYR A 137 22.97 5.52 21.02
N ARG A 138 23.74 5.54 19.94
CA ARG A 138 23.31 6.21 18.69
C ARG A 138 23.65 5.32 17.50
N VAL A 139 22.63 4.71 16.93
CA VAL A 139 22.73 3.91 15.71
C VAL A 139 21.87 4.60 14.64
N ALA A 140 22.50 4.99 13.54
CA ALA A 140 21.82 5.45 12.35
C ALA A 140 21.65 4.28 11.40
N PHE A 141 20.42 4.02 10.98
CA PHE A 141 20.13 2.96 10.02
C PHE A 141 20.14 3.52 8.60
N ASP A 142 20.78 2.82 7.70
CA ASP A 142 20.68 3.14 6.27
C ASP A 142 19.29 2.71 5.72
N PRO A 143 18.76 3.41 4.71
CA PRO A 143 17.50 3.02 4.11
C PRO A 143 17.62 1.65 3.44
N LEU A 144 16.55 0.90 3.44
CA LEU A 144 16.50 -0.40 2.79
C LEU A 144 16.86 -0.26 1.31
N LYS A 145 17.85 -1.02 0.87
CA LYS A 145 18.35 -1.00 -0.53
C LYS A 145 17.45 -1.78 -1.47
N GLU A 146 16.83 -2.83 -0.95
CA GLU A 146 15.98 -3.73 -1.73
C GLU A 146 14.83 -4.25 -0.88
N LEU A 147 13.64 -4.27 -1.45
CA LEU A 147 12.43 -4.82 -0.85
C LEU A 147 11.87 -5.90 -1.78
N ALA A 148 12.07 -7.16 -1.45
CA ALA A 148 11.46 -8.27 -2.18
C ALA A 148 9.98 -8.34 -1.85
N LEU A 149 9.11 -7.95 -2.79
CA LEU A 149 7.65 -8.01 -2.61
C LEU A 149 7.07 -9.40 -2.89
N ILE A 150 7.76 -10.20 -3.69
CA ILE A 150 7.36 -11.55 -4.07
C ILE A 150 8.51 -12.50 -3.73
N SER A 151 8.28 -13.44 -2.82
CA SER A 151 9.25 -14.44 -2.40
C SER A 151 8.53 -15.76 -2.10
N ASN A 152 9.19 -16.87 -2.37
CA ASN A 152 8.74 -18.21 -1.97
C ASN A 152 9.14 -18.56 -0.53
N GLU A 153 9.91 -17.71 0.13
CA GLU A 153 10.36 -17.82 1.50
C GLU A 153 9.79 -16.71 2.36
N TYR A 154 9.93 -16.82 3.68
CA TYR A 154 9.59 -15.73 4.59
C TYR A 154 10.40 -14.49 4.22
N ASN A 155 9.70 -13.40 3.97
CA ASN A 155 10.34 -12.13 3.63
C ASN A 155 11.19 -11.65 4.80
N LYS A 156 12.48 -11.46 4.53
CA LYS A 156 13.46 -10.86 5.44
C LYS A 156 13.95 -9.58 4.82
N PHE A 157 14.21 -8.60 5.62
CA PHE A 157 15.01 -7.46 5.18
C PHE A 157 16.15 -7.20 6.16
N GLU A 158 17.31 -6.90 5.60
CA GLU A 158 18.51 -6.58 6.35
C GLU A 158 18.61 -5.07 6.47
N LEU A 159 18.75 -4.60 7.70
CA LEU A 159 19.05 -3.20 7.97
C LEU A 159 20.54 -3.08 8.25
N GLU A 160 21.21 -2.28 7.47
CA GLU A 160 22.56 -1.82 7.74
C GLU A 160 22.49 -0.53 8.55
N GLY A 161 23.55 -0.22 9.28
CA GLY A 161 23.62 1.00 10.05
C GLY A 161 25.01 1.31 10.56
N SER A 162 25.22 2.55 10.92
CA SER A 162 26.46 3.08 11.44
C SER A 162 26.32 3.51 12.89
N LEU A 163 27.36 3.26 13.69
CA LEU A 163 27.47 3.82 15.04
C LEU A 163 27.93 5.26 14.93
N LEU A 164 27.18 6.14 15.55
CA LEU A 164 27.54 7.55 15.66
C LEU A 164 28.20 7.81 17.00
N ALA A 165 29.14 8.77 17.03
CA ALA A 165 29.72 9.22 18.26
C ALA A 165 28.63 9.83 19.17
N ASP A 166 28.62 9.46 20.43
CA ASP A 166 27.80 10.14 21.42
C ASP A 166 28.46 11.49 21.73
N ALA A 167 27.71 12.57 21.49
CA ALA A 167 28.17 13.90 21.82
C ALA A 167 27.84 14.16 23.32
N THR A 168 28.67 13.65 24.21
CA THR A 168 28.66 14.04 25.65
C THR A 168 29.34 15.38 25.82
#